data_b2de638d073e94315734cabfd66ff654
#
_entry.id   b2de638d073e94315734cabfd66ff654
#
_cell.length_a   1.000
_cell.length_b   1.000
_cell.length_c   1.000
_cell.angle_alpha   90.00
_cell.angle_beta   90.00
_cell.angle_gamma   90.00
#
_symmetry.space_group_name_H-M   'P 1'
#
loop_
_entity.id
_entity.type
_entity.pdbx_description
1 polymer ?
#
loop_
_entity_poly.entity_id
_entity_poly.type
_entity_poly.pdbx_seq_one_letter_code
_entity_poly.pdbx_strand_id
1 'polypeptide(L)'
;FNPKPWEPFKKMEKLKKIKFLSELNFYYLPQSWAFNTNMRRTFTHLKMRDFNTADLGGATDNEMELTFSKDFTWDRNFDFKYDLTKNIKFSFQTAMNSTVDEGYYTPEILNMYEDLRFENNYYEAWKDSIQHSMATWGTPYTYQQLFSASWNVPFNRIPYLEAITANASYNA
;
A
#
# COMPACT_ATOMS: atom_id res chain seq x y z
N PHE A 1 12.62 -14.27 -9.98
CA PHE A 1 11.92 -15.04 -11.02
C PHE A 1 12.29 -14.47 -12.38
N ASN A 2 12.75 -15.30 -13.31
CA ASN A 2 13.15 -14.86 -14.65
C ASN A 2 12.41 -15.72 -15.70
N PRO A 3 11.20 -15.32 -16.10
CA PRO A 3 10.40 -16.08 -17.04
C PRO A 3 11.04 -16.09 -18.43
N LYS A 4 11.05 -17.25 -19.07
CA LYS A 4 11.54 -17.36 -20.46
C LYS A 4 10.50 -16.75 -21.42
N PRO A 5 10.93 -15.93 -22.38
CA PRO A 5 10.01 -15.36 -23.36
C PRO A 5 9.47 -16.45 -24.31
N TRP A 6 8.22 -16.31 -24.72
CA TRP A 6 7.64 -17.08 -25.79
C TRP A 6 7.93 -16.40 -27.13
N GLU A 7 8.56 -17.12 -28.06
CA GLU A 7 8.98 -16.65 -29.38
C GLU A 7 8.20 -17.38 -30.46
N PRO A 8 6.91 -17.01 -30.73
CA PRO A 8 6.05 -17.77 -31.63
C PRO A 8 6.53 -17.77 -33.08
N PHE A 9 7.14 -16.68 -33.51
CA PHE A 9 7.50 -16.47 -34.91
C PHE A 9 8.92 -16.96 -35.25
N LYS A 10 9.71 -17.37 -34.27
CA LYS A 10 11.09 -17.85 -34.48
C LYS A 10 11.19 -19.10 -35.38
N LYS A 11 10.13 -19.94 -35.35
CA LYS A 11 10.08 -21.19 -36.13
C LYS A 11 9.47 -21.02 -37.52
N MET A 12 8.92 -19.85 -37.86
CA MET A 12 8.23 -19.61 -39.12
C MET A 12 9.23 -19.13 -40.19
N GLU A 13 9.58 -20.00 -41.14
CA GLU A 13 10.55 -19.66 -42.20
C GLU A 13 10.17 -18.48 -43.08
N LYS A 14 8.87 -18.31 -43.35
CA LYS A 14 8.33 -17.20 -44.16
C LYS A 14 8.56 -15.83 -43.50
N LEU A 15 8.61 -15.77 -42.16
CA LEU A 15 8.76 -14.53 -41.39
C LEU A 15 10.26 -14.24 -41.07
N LYS A 16 11.15 -15.17 -41.30
CA LYS A 16 12.62 -14.95 -41.15
C LYS A 16 13.14 -13.80 -42.02
N LYS A 17 12.47 -13.53 -43.14
CA LYS A 17 12.84 -12.39 -44.03
C LYS A 17 12.58 -11.03 -43.38
N ILE A 18 11.65 -10.95 -42.41
CA ILE A 18 11.35 -9.73 -41.68
C ILE A 18 11.90 -9.93 -40.26
N LYS A 19 13.14 -9.53 -40.04
CA LYS A 19 13.85 -9.66 -38.75
C LYS A 19 13.03 -9.12 -37.58
N PHE A 20 12.29 -8.03 -37.78
CA PHE A 20 11.44 -7.42 -36.77
C PHE A 20 10.35 -8.36 -36.23
N LEU A 21 9.67 -9.11 -37.14
CA LEU A 21 8.61 -10.04 -36.75
C LEU A 21 9.14 -11.35 -36.18
N SER A 22 10.25 -11.84 -36.71
CA SER A 22 10.85 -13.11 -36.26
C SER A 22 11.38 -13.05 -34.83
N GLU A 23 11.74 -11.87 -34.35
CA GLU A 23 12.29 -11.65 -33.01
C GLU A 23 11.27 -11.09 -32.01
N LEU A 24 9.99 -11.01 -32.39
CA LEU A 24 8.94 -10.69 -31.43
C LEU A 24 8.87 -11.78 -30.37
N ASN A 25 8.98 -11.34 -29.14
CA ASN A 25 8.93 -12.19 -27.97
C ASN A 25 7.89 -11.63 -26.98
N PHE A 26 7.20 -12.53 -26.32
CA PHE A 26 6.16 -12.15 -25.35
C PHE A 26 6.45 -12.87 -24.03
N TYR A 27 6.29 -12.14 -22.94
CA TYR A 27 6.32 -12.72 -21.61
C TYR A 27 4.88 -12.87 -21.12
N TYR A 28 4.50 -14.07 -20.73
CA TYR A 28 3.16 -14.32 -20.17
C TYR A 28 3.04 -13.99 -18.71
N LEU A 29 4.16 -14.00 -17.99
CA LEU A 29 4.19 -13.80 -16.56
C LEU A 29 4.85 -12.46 -16.23
N PRO A 30 4.37 -11.77 -15.18
CA PRO A 30 5.02 -10.57 -14.69
C PRO A 30 6.44 -10.88 -14.19
N GLN A 31 7.34 -9.93 -14.31
CA GLN A 31 8.71 -10.06 -13.82
C GLN A 31 8.76 -10.03 -12.29
N SER A 32 8.01 -9.12 -11.71
CA SER A 32 7.91 -9.01 -10.27
C SER A 32 6.51 -8.56 -9.87
N TRP A 33 6.08 -9.10 -8.78
CA TRP A 33 4.88 -8.71 -8.07
C TRP A 33 5.20 -8.74 -6.58
N ALA A 34 5.06 -7.60 -5.91
CA ALA A 34 5.28 -7.47 -4.50
C ALA A 34 4.10 -6.73 -3.87
N PHE A 35 3.62 -7.25 -2.76
CA PHE A 35 2.62 -6.62 -1.92
C PHE A 35 3.16 -6.59 -0.49
N ASN A 36 3.36 -5.39 0.03
CA ASN A 36 3.79 -5.18 1.40
C ASN A 36 2.66 -4.50 2.17
N THR A 37 2.38 -5.02 3.34
CA THR A 37 1.40 -4.43 4.26
C THR A 37 1.98 -4.33 5.64
N ASN A 38 1.75 -3.20 6.30
CA ASN A 38 2.19 -2.95 7.66
C ASN A 38 1.05 -2.32 8.45
N MET A 39 0.74 -2.89 9.58
CA MET A 39 -0.24 -2.36 10.51
C MET A 39 0.45 -1.96 11.80
N ARG A 40 0.16 -0.76 12.27
CA ARG A 40 0.67 -0.24 13.53
C ARG A 40 -0.46 0.36 14.35
N ARG A 41 -0.63 -0.16 15.55
CA ARG A 41 -1.58 0.35 16.52
C ARG A 41 -0.82 0.91 17.72
N THR A 42 -1.11 2.15 18.08
CA THR A 42 -0.53 2.81 19.26
C THR A 42 -1.66 3.35 20.11
N PHE A 43 -1.64 3.01 21.37
CA PHE A 43 -2.53 3.56 22.38
C PHE A 43 -1.67 4.22 23.46
N THR A 44 -1.94 5.49 23.74
CA THR A 44 -1.23 6.25 24.77
C THR A 44 -2.25 6.88 25.70
N HIS A 45 -2.06 6.74 26.98
CA HIS A 45 -2.80 7.49 27.97
C HIS A 45 -1.84 8.35 28.79
N LEU A 46 -2.29 9.56 29.10
CA LEU A 46 -1.55 10.52 29.89
C LEU A 46 -2.40 10.96 31.06
N LYS A 47 -1.89 10.71 32.28
CA LYS A 47 -2.44 11.26 33.52
C LYS A 47 -1.49 12.32 34.06
N MET A 48 -1.89 13.56 33.99
CA MET A 48 -1.11 14.64 34.58
C MET A 48 -1.39 14.73 36.09
N ARG A 49 -0.38 15.06 36.88
CA ARG A 49 -0.53 15.42 38.29
C ARG A 49 -0.47 16.93 38.43
N ASP A 50 -1.44 17.50 39.11
CA ASP A 50 -1.33 18.89 39.56
C ASP A 50 -0.57 18.94 40.87
N PHE A 51 0.63 19.52 40.84
CA PHE A 51 1.47 19.70 42.03
C PHE A 51 1.07 20.93 42.87
N ASN A 52 0.24 21.82 42.33
CA ASN A 52 -0.11 23.06 43.03
C ASN A 52 -1.19 22.87 44.11
N THR A 53 -1.95 21.78 44.07
CA THR A 53 -3.04 21.53 45.06
C THR A 53 -2.58 20.73 46.26
N ALA A 54 -1.40 20.10 46.23
CA ALA A 54 -0.88 19.28 47.33
C ALA A 54 -0.50 20.11 48.57
N ASP A 55 -0.29 21.45 48.44
CA ASP A 55 0.19 22.32 49.52
C ASP A 55 -0.93 23.05 50.27
N LEU A 56 -2.21 22.95 49.85
CA LEU A 56 -3.33 23.72 50.42
C LEU A 56 -4.28 22.90 51.30
N GLY A 57 -3.95 21.67 51.70
CA GLY A 57 -4.67 20.90 52.72
C GLY A 57 -6.12 20.63 52.43
N GLY A 58 -6.57 20.90 51.23
CA GLY A 58 -7.91 20.57 50.75
C GLY A 58 -7.88 19.29 49.93
N ALA A 59 -8.49 18.22 50.50
CA ALA A 59 -8.81 17.01 49.73
C ALA A 59 -9.89 17.33 48.68
N THR A 60 -9.54 18.11 47.68
CA THR A 60 -10.26 18.12 46.41
C THR A 60 -9.59 17.11 45.53
N ASP A 61 -10.30 16.02 45.35
CA ASP A 61 -10.00 14.95 44.40
C ASP A 61 -10.07 15.54 42.97
N ASN A 62 -9.14 16.46 42.68
CA ASN A 62 -8.93 16.97 41.33
C ASN A 62 -8.18 15.89 40.57
N GLU A 63 -8.88 14.78 40.31
CA GLU A 63 -8.44 13.83 39.32
C GLU A 63 -8.38 14.57 37.98
N MET A 64 -7.16 14.89 37.56
CA MET A 64 -6.96 15.46 36.24
C MET A 64 -7.48 14.49 35.21
N GLU A 65 -8.22 15.02 34.26
CA GLU A 65 -8.81 14.30 33.18
C GLU A 65 -7.78 13.45 32.43
N LEU A 66 -8.03 12.15 32.34
CA LEU A 66 -7.21 11.23 31.59
C LEU A 66 -7.31 11.57 30.08
N THR A 67 -6.21 11.89 29.48
CA THR A 67 -6.13 12.14 28.03
C THR A 67 -5.68 10.88 27.31
N PHE A 68 -6.45 10.46 26.31
CA PHE A 68 -6.14 9.30 25.48
C PHE A 68 -5.76 9.73 24.07
N SER A 69 -4.73 9.12 23.54
CA SER A 69 -4.35 9.22 22.12
C SER A 69 -4.34 7.83 21.51
N LYS A 70 -5.02 7.69 20.40
CA LYS A 70 -5.13 6.44 19.63
C LYS A 70 -4.66 6.71 18.22
N ASP A 71 -3.85 5.80 17.71
CA ASP A 71 -3.39 5.82 16.34
C ASP A 71 -3.31 4.40 15.81
N PHE A 72 -4.13 4.09 14.81
CA PHE A 72 -4.13 2.81 14.13
C PHE A 72 -3.95 3.03 12.65
N THR A 73 -2.74 2.85 12.17
CA THR A 73 -2.35 3.05 10.78
C THR A 73 -2.22 1.71 10.05
N TRP A 74 -2.56 1.74 8.78
CA TRP A 74 -2.44 0.62 7.87
C TRP A 74 -1.80 1.07 6.56
N ASP A 75 -0.52 0.75 6.40
CA ASP A 75 0.27 1.07 5.23
C ASP A 75 0.28 -0.11 4.27
N ARG A 76 0.10 0.17 2.98
CA ARG A 76 0.07 -0.82 1.91
C ARG A 76 0.85 -0.32 0.72
N ASN A 77 1.78 -1.14 0.25
CA ASN A 77 2.56 -0.86 -0.95
C ASN A 77 2.39 -2.01 -1.92
N PHE A 78 2.12 -1.67 -3.17
CA PHE A 78 2.00 -2.62 -4.26
C PHE A 78 2.97 -2.24 -5.37
N ASP A 79 3.81 -3.18 -5.76
CA ASP A 79 4.76 -3.05 -6.85
C ASP A 79 4.48 -4.14 -7.88
N PHE A 80 4.29 -3.72 -9.13
CA PHE A 80 4.06 -4.61 -10.25
C PHE A 80 4.95 -4.21 -11.42
N LYS A 81 5.73 -5.17 -11.94
CA LYS A 81 6.55 -4.98 -13.14
C LYS A 81 6.23 -6.06 -14.14
N TYR A 82 5.88 -5.64 -15.35
CA TYR A 82 5.52 -6.51 -16.43
C TYR A 82 6.23 -6.10 -17.71
N ASP A 83 7.04 -7.00 -18.22
CA ASP A 83 7.65 -6.86 -19.54
C ASP A 83 6.75 -7.59 -20.54
N LEU A 84 6.02 -6.84 -21.36
CA LEU A 84 5.21 -7.46 -22.41
C LEU A 84 6.11 -8.09 -23.48
N THR A 85 7.16 -7.36 -23.83
CA THR A 85 8.22 -7.82 -24.74
C THR A 85 9.57 -7.34 -24.19
N LYS A 86 10.68 -7.79 -24.78
CA LYS A 86 12.02 -7.25 -24.43
C LYS A 86 12.09 -5.72 -24.58
N ASN A 87 11.26 -5.16 -25.45
CA ASN A 87 11.30 -3.74 -25.79
C ASN A 87 10.18 -2.91 -25.15
N ILE A 88 9.12 -3.56 -24.64
CA ILE A 88 7.98 -2.89 -24.00
C ILE A 88 7.90 -3.35 -22.55
N LYS A 89 8.04 -2.39 -21.64
CA LYS A 89 8.04 -2.62 -20.21
C LYS A 89 7.03 -1.72 -19.53
N PHE A 90 6.34 -2.28 -18.57
CA PHE A 90 5.39 -1.58 -17.70
C PHE A 90 5.82 -1.71 -16.25
N SER A 91 5.70 -0.65 -15.49
CA SER A 91 5.79 -0.69 -14.05
C SER A 91 4.64 0.09 -13.42
N PHE A 92 4.09 -0.47 -12.36
CA PHE A 92 3.03 0.14 -11.59
C PHE A 92 3.38 0.04 -10.11
N GLN A 93 3.39 1.17 -9.43
CA GLN A 93 3.67 1.27 -8.00
C GLN A 93 2.56 2.06 -7.34
N THR A 94 2.10 1.57 -6.20
CA THR A 94 1.10 2.24 -5.39
C THR A 94 1.54 2.23 -3.94
N ALA A 95 1.48 3.38 -3.28
CA ALA A 95 1.63 3.51 -1.86
C ALA A 95 0.35 4.13 -1.28
N MET A 96 -0.24 3.47 -0.29
CA MET A 96 -1.47 3.89 0.35
C MET A 96 -1.31 3.79 1.86
N ASN A 97 -1.50 4.90 2.55
CA ASN A 97 -1.53 4.97 3.99
C ASN A 97 -2.95 5.28 4.43
N SER A 98 -3.48 4.47 5.33
CA SER A 98 -4.85 4.55 5.81
C SER A 98 -4.89 4.50 7.33
N THR A 99 -5.92 5.07 7.91
CA THR A 99 -6.26 4.88 9.31
C THR A 99 -7.37 3.84 9.43
N VAL A 100 -7.29 3.02 10.47
CA VAL A 100 -8.36 2.10 10.87
C VAL A 100 -9.14 2.77 11.99
N ASP A 101 -10.44 2.92 11.80
CA ASP A 101 -11.30 3.52 12.81
C ASP A 101 -11.63 2.50 13.90
N GLU A 102 -11.27 2.84 15.15
CA GLU A 102 -11.48 1.97 16.30
C GLU A 102 -12.72 2.35 17.13
N GLY A 103 -13.40 3.44 16.79
CA GLY A 103 -14.43 4.00 17.68
C GLY A 103 -13.83 4.59 18.96
N TYR A 104 -14.70 5.05 19.87
CA TYR A 104 -14.26 5.70 21.11
C TYR A 104 -13.81 4.71 22.18
N TYR A 105 -14.63 3.69 22.45
CA TYR A 105 -14.39 2.71 23.52
C TYR A 105 -13.50 1.57 23.03
N THR A 106 -12.21 1.68 23.30
CA THR A 106 -11.24 0.59 23.05
C THR A 106 -11.15 -0.34 24.27
N PRO A 107 -10.64 -1.57 24.11
CA PRO A 107 -10.47 -2.49 25.22
C PRO A 107 -9.64 -1.92 26.37
N GLU A 108 -8.68 -1.06 26.09
CA GLU A 108 -7.85 -0.41 27.09
C GLU A 108 -8.65 0.56 27.93
N ILE A 109 -9.53 1.36 27.30
CA ILE A 109 -10.43 2.29 28.00
C ILE A 109 -11.44 1.51 28.83
N LEU A 110 -12.04 0.46 28.27
CA LEU A 110 -13.02 -0.37 28.99
C LEU A 110 -12.40 -1.09 30.20
N ASN A 111 -11.11 -1.43 30.15
CA ASN A 111 -10.41 -2.04 31.29
C ASN A 111 -10.08 -1.02 32.40
N MET A 112 -10.02 0.28 32.08
CA MET A 112 -9.78 1.33 33.08
C MET A 112 -11.05 1.73 33.82
N TYR A 113 -12.19 1.57 33.21
CA TYR A 113 -13.49 1.90 33.77
C TYR A 113 -14.34 0.63 33.92
N GLU A 114 -14.24 -0.02 35.09
CA GLU A 114 -14.95 -1.29 35.34
C GLU A 114 -16.46 -1.18 35.14
N ASP A 115 -17.05 -0.05 35.49
CA ASP A 115 -18.49 0.22 35.33
C ASP A 115 -18.94 0.17 33.86
N LEU A 116 -18.10 0.62 32.94
CA LEU A 116 -18.38 0.61 31.49
C LEU A 116 -18.23 -0.78 30.87
N ARG A 117 -17.49 -1.67 31.53
CA ARG A 117 -17.20 -3.00 31.00
C ARG A 117 -18.44 -3.90 30.99
N PHE A 118 -19.33 -3.71 31.95
CA PHE A 118 -20.54 -4.53 32.15
C PHE A 118 -21.79 -3.90 31.56
N GLU A 119 -21.77 -2.61 31.32
CA GLU A 119 -22.88 -1.85 30.76
C GLU A 119 -22.68 -1.71 29.25
N ASN A 120 -23.49 -2.36 28.48
CA ASN A 120 -23.54 -2.27 27.03
C ASN A 120 -22.43 -3.05 26.24
N ASN A 121 -22.76 -3.44 25.05
CA ASN A 121 -21.97 -4.12 24.02
C ASN A 121 -20.79 -3.27 23.46
N TYR A 122 -20.13 -2.43 24.26
CA TYR A 122 -19.05 -1.57 23.78
C TYR A 122 -17.88 -2.32 23.16
N TYR A 123 -17.56 -3.48 23.70
CA TYR A 123 -16.52 -4.34 23.15
C TYR A 123 -16.88 -4.89 21.77
N GLU A 124 -18.12 -5.34 21.59
CA GLU A 124 -18.62 -5.80 20.29
C GLU A 124 -18.69 -4.63 19.29
N ALA A 125 -19.16 -3.44 19.73
CA ALA A 125 -19.19 -2.24 18.89
C ALA A 125 -17.76 -1.82 18.43
N TRP A 126 -16.77 -1.91 19.30
CA TRP A 126 -15.38 -1.68 18.95
C TRP A 126 -14.89 -2.69 17.91
N LYS A 127 -15.16 -3.97 18.12
CA LYS A 127 -14.80 -5.03 17.19
C LYS A 127 -15.47 -4.86 15.83
N ASP A 128 -16.75 -4.53 15.81
CA ASP A 128 -17.50 -4.26 14.58
C ASP A 128 -16.93 -3.04 13.83
N SER A 129 -16.57 -1.98 14.55
CA SER A 129 -15.95 -0.78 13.97
C SER A 129 -14.63 -1.14 13.26
N ILE A 130 -13.76 -1.91 13.93
CA ILE A 130 -12.51 -2.38 13.31
C ILE A 130 -12.79 -3.28 12.10
N GLN A 131 -13.68 -4.26 12.23
CA GLN A 131 -14.01 -5.16 11.13
C GLN A 131 -14.55 -4.38 9.92
N HIS A 132 -15.45 -3.44 10.16
CA HIS A 132 -15.99 -2.58 9.11
C HIS A 132 -14.89 -1.74 8.45
N SER A 133 -14.06 -1.08 9.26
CA SER A 133 -12.96 -0.27 8.75
C SER A 133 -11.96 -1.11 7.96
N MET A 134 -11.62 -2.31 8.41
CA MET A 134 -10.74 -3.22 7.67
C MET A 134 -11.37 -3.74 6.38
N ALA A 135 -12.68 -4.04 6.40
CA ALA A 135 -13.41 -4.49 5.21
C ALA A 135 -13.47 -3.40 4.12
N THR A 136 -13.54 -2.14 4.52
CA THR A 136 -13.50 -0.97 3.62
C THR A 136 -12.08 -0.48 3.30
N TRP A 137 -11.05 -1.23 3.71
CA TRP A 137 -9.63 -0.91 3.51
C TRP A 137 -9.14 0.31 4.31
N GLY A 138 -9.82 0.68 5.36
CA GLY A 138 -9.53 1.86 6.18
C GLY A 138 -9.85 3.18 5.46
N THR A 139 -9.67 4.28 6.17
CA THR A 139 -9.82 5.63 5.62
C THR A 139 -8.46 6.11 5.09
N PRO A 140 -8.28 6.21 3.76
CA PRO A 140 -6.99 6.63 3.21
C PRO A 140 -6.77 8.12 3.49
N TYR A 141 -5.59 8.48 3.97
CA TYR A 141 -5.15 9.86 4.12
C TYR A 141 -4.00 10.23 3.18
N THR A 142 -3.28 9.22 2.67
CA THR A 142 -2.29 9.42 1.62
C THR A 142 -2.43 8.31 0.59
N TYR A 143 -2.49 8.71 -0.67
CA TYR A 143 -2.51 7.80 -1.81
C TYR A 143 -1.57 8.33 -2.88
N GLN A 144 -0.62 7.49 -3.27
CA GLN A 144 0.32 7.78 -4.35
C GLN A 144 0.29 6.64 -5.35
N GLN A 145 0.28 6.99 -6.61
CA GLN A 145 0.29 6.04 -7.70
C GLN A 145 1.31 6.49 -8.74
N LEU A 146 2.15 5.58 -9.17
CA LEU A 146 3.11 5.80 -10.24
C LEU A 146 2.94 4.72 -11.29
N PHE A 147 2.63 5.13 -12.51
CA PHE A 147 2.60 4.26 -13.66
C PHE A 147 3.69 4.69 -14.64
N SER A 148 4.51 3.74 -15.06
CA SER A 148 5.53 3.97 -16.07
C SER A 148 5.42 2.93 -17.17
N ALA A 149 5.44 3.40 -18.41
CA ALA A 149 5.52 2.57 -19.60
C ALA A 149 6.73 3.00 -20.44
N SER A 150 7.53 2.07 -20.86
CA SER A 150 8.68 2.33 -21.71
C SER A 150 8.68 1.42 -22.94
N TRP A 151 8.97 2.01 -24.09
CA TRP A 151 9.08 1.30 -25.35
C TRP A 151 10.35 1.69 -26.08
N ASN A 152 11.23 0.71 -26.29
CA ASN A 152 12.41 0.83 -27.14
C ASN A 152 12.03 0.37 -28.53
N VAL A 153 11.95 1.32 -29.46
CA VAL A 153 11.62 1.00 -30.85
C VAL A 153 12.85 0.42 -31.55
N PRO A 154 12.80 -0.84 -31.99
CA PRO A 154 13.96 -1.51 -32.58
C PRO A 154 14.14 -1.15 -34.06
N PHE A 155 14.37 0.12 -34.38
CA PHE A 155 14.63 0.58 -35.77
C PHE A 155 15.85 -0.05 -36.38
N ASN A 156 16.84 -0.43 -35.58
CA ASN A 156 18.06 -1.13 -36.05
C ASN A 156 17.80 -2.48 -36.75
N ARG A 157 16.55 -2.97 -36.68
CA ARG A 157 16.11 -4.22 -37.33
C ARG A 157 15.40 -4.01 -38.66
N ILE A 158 15.12 -2.75 -39.00
CA ILE A 158 14.46 -2.36 -40.24
C ILE A 158 15.58 -1.96 -41.24
N PRO A 159 15.61 -2.57 -42.44
CA PRO A 159 16.57 -2.18 -43.48
C PRO A 159 16.45 -0.66 -43.74
N TYR A 160 17.60 0.00 -43.85
CA TYR A 160 17.76 1.46 -44.03
C TYR A 160 17.56 2.33 -42.77
N LEU A 161 17.13 1.78 -41.65
CA LEU A 161 16.94 2.54 -40.39
C LEU A 161 17.90 2.06 -39.28
N GLU A 162 18.93 1.31 -39.61
CA GLU A 162 19.83 0.68 -38.63
C GLU A 162 20.58 1.68 -37.73
N ALA A 163 20.75 2.91 -38.20
CA ALA A 163 21.44 3.98 -37.47
C ALA A 163 20.47 4.76 -36.52
N ILE A 164 19.17 4.48 -36.59
CA ILE A 164 18.15 5.22 -35.80
C ILE A 164 17.79 4.43 -34.56
N THR A 165 17.89 5.10 -33.41
CA THR A 165 17.37 4.60 -32.13
C THR A 165 16.28 5.54 -31.63
N ALA A 166 15.14 5.01 -31.25
CA ALA A 166 14.08 5.80 -30.63
C ALA A 166 13.57 5.10 -29.37
N ASN A 167 13.41 5.88 -28.31
CA ASN A 167 12.86 5.46 -27.05
C ASN A 167 11.63 6.33 -26.73
N ALA A 168 10.54 5.71 -26.41
CA ALA A 168 9.36 6.40 -25.91
C ALA A 168 9.14 6.00 -24.44
N SER A 169 8.87 6.97 -23.57
CA SER A 169 8.52 6.73 -22.17
C SER A 169 7.33 7.57 -21.78
N TYR A 170 6.48 7.00 -20.96
CA TYR A 170 5.34 7.67 -20.35
C TYR A 170 5.38 7.41 -18.85
N ASN A 171 5.22 8.48 -18.06
CA ASN A 171 5.11 8.43 -16.60
C ASN A 171 3.89 9.25 -16.20
N ALA A 172 3.07 8.71 -15.31
CA ALA A 172 1.88 9.33 -14.75
C ALA A 172 1.77 9.06 -13.26
#